data_ceff32116ce2d25466578ac1071ee8d8
#
_entry.id   ceff32116ce2d25466578ac1071ee8d8
#
_cell.length_a   1.000
_cell.length_b   1.000
_cell.length_c   1.000
_cell.angle_alpha   90.00
_cell.angle_beta   90.00
_cell.angle_gamma   90.00
#
_symmetry.space_group_name_H-M   'P 1'
#
loop_
_entity.id
_entity.type
_entity.pdbx_description
1 polymer ?
#
loop_
_entity_poly.entity_id
_entity_poly.type
_entity_poly.pdbx_seq_one_letter_code
_entity_poly.pdbx_strand_id
1 'polypeptide(L)'
;GRYCREAGIPFAIDASQSAGKIPVDMEKQFVDVVAFTGHKSLLGPTGIGGLYVREGIEIRHTRAGGTGVRSAIRTHLGEYPFRLEYGTHNTVGIAGLHAGVRWILGRGLDSIHEYEMNLVRTLRDGLASIPGVVLYCQDDLADHIAVLAFNVEGMDAADVGTMLDVDHDIACRTGLHCAPLVHEQLGTIKIRGSVRFGIGPFNTEEHIAKAIDAVAEIASLRRH
;
A
#
# COMPACT_ATOMS: atom_id res chain seq x y z
N GLY A 1 -4.16 -19.58 -5.18
CA GLY A 1 -4.32 -20.37 -3.94
C GLY A 1 -4.83 -21.78 -4.20
N ARG A 2 -5.87 -21.94 -5.03
CA ARG A 2 -6.41 -23.27 -5.36
C ARG A 2 -5.37 -24.18 -6.00
N TYR A 3 -4.66 -23.71 -7.03
CA TYR A 3 -3.59 -24.46 -7.67
C TYR A 3 -2.47 -24.86 -6.71
N CYS A 4 -2.05 -23.94 -5.84
CA CYS A 4 -1.05 -24.24 -4.82
C CYS A 4 -1.53 -25.33 -3.86
N ARG A 5 -2.80 -25.23 -3.42
CA ARG A 5 -3.41 -26.22 -2.53
C ARG A 5 -3.48 -27.61 -3.15
N GLU A 6 -3.88 -27.72 -4.43
CA GLU A 6 -3.94 -28.97 -5.18
C GLU A 6 -2.55 -29.56 -5.42
N ALA A 7 -1.53 -28.72 -5.62
CA ALA A 7 -0.13 -29.12 -5.78
C ALA A 7 0.62 -29.37 -4.46
N GLY A 8 0.00 -29.16 -3.30
CA GLY A 8 0.65 -29.26 -1.99
C GLY A 8 1.74 -28.20 -1.74
N ILE A 9 1.65 -27.05 -2.42
CA ILE A 9 2.61 -25.95 -2.32
C ILE A 9 2.02 -24.89 -1.38
N PRO A 10 2.71 -24.46 -0.30
CA PRO A 10 2.25 -23.35 0.52
C PRO A 10 2.15 -22.06 -0.29
N PHE A 11 1.01 -21.37 -0.15
CA PHE A 11 0.75 -20.09 -0.83
C PHE A 11 0.84 -18.93 0.14
N ALA A 12 1.78 -18.01 -0.11
CA ALA A 12 2.00 -16.82 0.69
C ALA A 12 1.72 -15.55 -0.12
N ILE A 13 1.11 -14.56 0.51
CA ILE A 13 0.90 -13.24 -0.07
C ILE A 13 1.51 -12.14 0.79
N ASP A 14 2.12 -11.16 0.14
CA ASP A 14 2.43 -9.87 0.73
C ASP A 14 1.22 -8.95 0.52
N ALA A 15 0.46 -8.74 1.58
CA ALA A 15 -0.72 -7.89 1.61
C ALA A 15 -0.40 -6.45 2.06
N SER A 16 0.85 -6.01 1.99
CA SER A 16 1.26 -4.68 2.47
C SER A 16 0.56 -3.52 1.74
N GLN A 17 0.03 -3.74 0.55
CA GLN A 17 -0.74 -2.73 -0.21
C GLN A 17 -2.25 -3.03 -0.23
N SER A 18 -2.64 -4.30 -0.06
CA SER A 18 -4.03 -4.73 -0.18
C SER A 18 -4.77 -4.81 1.16
N ALA A 19 -4.07 -5.14 2.26
CA ALA A 19 -4.71 -5.16 3.58
C ALA A 19 -5.27 -3.79 3.96
N GLY A 20 -6.57 -3.74 4.24
CA GLY A 20 -7.31 -2.51 4.52
C GLY A 20 -7.85 -1.77 3.28
N LYS A 21 -7.62 -2.31 2.05
CA LYS A 21 -8.16 -1.80 0.78
C LYS A 21 -9.15 -2.75 0.14
N ILE A 22 -8.80 -4.02 0.11
CA ILE A 22 -9.63 -5.09 -0.45
C ILE A 22 -9.72 -6.26 0.53
N PRO A 23 -10.81 -7.05 0.49
CA PRO A 23 -10.96 -8.19 1.36
C PRO A 23 -9.91 -9.27 1.07
N VAL A 24 -9.29 -9.79 2.13
CA VAL A 24 -8.43 -10.97 2.09
C VAL A 24 -9.07 -12.04 2.96
N ASP A 25 -9.64 -13.07 2.32
CA ASP A 25 -10.25 -14.20 3.00
C ASP A 25 -9.34 -15.44 2.84
N MET A 26 -8.59 -15.75 3.88
CA MET A 26 -7.56 -16.79 3.85
C MET A 26 -8.14 -18.17 3.54
N GLU A 27 -9.38 -18.44 3.96
CA GLU A 27 -10.02 -19.74 3.73
C GLU A 27 -10.52 -19.87 2.29
N LYS A 28 -11.32 -18.91 1.81
CA LYS A 28 -11.87 -18.93 0.45
C LYS A 28 -10.81 -18.80 -0.63
N GLN A 29 -9.74 -18.05 -0.34
CA GLN A 29 -8.65 -17.82 -1.27
C GLN A 29 -7.49 -18.83 -1.13
N PHE A 30 -7.61 -19.79 -0.20
CA PHE A 30 -6.63 -20.84 0.08
C PHE A 30 -5.25 -20.30 0.42
N VAL A 31 -5.18 -19.19 1.15
CA VAL A 31 -3.91 -18.55 1.54
C VAL A 31 -3.37 -19.19 2.80
N ASP A 32 -2.11 -19.55 2.79
CA ASP A 32 -1.43 -20.20 3.92
C ASP A 32 -0.66 -19.21 4.79
N VAL A 33 -0.13 -18.14 4.18
CA VAL A 33 0.62 -17.10 4.89
C VAL A 33 0.24 -15.73 4.34
N VAL A 34 -0.03 -14.77 5.24
CA VAL A 34 -0.27 -13.37 4.87
C VAL A 34 0.66 -12.49 5.68
N ALA A 35 1.52 -11.74 4.99
CA ALA A 35 2.31 -10.68 5.59
C ALA A 35 1.68 -9.33 5.31
N PHE A 36 1.60 -8.45 6.30
CA PHE A 36 1.04 -7.11 6.12
C PHE A 36 1.74 -6.06 6.99
N THR A 37 1.68 -4.81 6.56
CA THR A 37 2.16 -3.65 7.33
C THR A 37 1.00 -2.86 7.91
N GLY A 38 1.16 -2.39 9.15
CA GLY A 38 0.09 -1.67 9.85
C GLY A 38 -0.05 -0.20 9.48
N HIS A 39 1.04 0.45 9.02
CA HIS A 39 1.10 1.90 8.83
C HIS A 39 0.61 2.41 7.46
N LYS A 40 0.03 1.54 6.65
CA LYS A 40 -0.60 1.92 5.36
C LYS A 40 -2.13 1.93 5.52
N SER A 41 -2.82 1.18 4.67
CA SER A 41 -4.28 1.21 4.63
C SER A 41 -4.98 0.62 5.85
N LEU A 42 -4.24 -0.04 6.74
CA LEU A 42 -4.74 -0.45 8.05
C LEU A 42 -4.75 0.68 9.09
N LEU A 43 -4.29 1.89 8.73
CA LEU A 43 -4.36 3.12 9.54
C LEU A 43 -3.66 3.03 10.91
N GLY A 44 -2.73 2.09 11.07
CA GLY A 44 -1.92 1.96 12.27
C GLY A 44 -0.67 2.84 12.24
N PRO A 45 0.04 2.98 13.36
CA PRO A 45 1.29 3.71 13.42
C PRO A 45 2.43 2.98 12.69
N THR A 46 3.55 3.68 12.48
CA THR A 46 4.78 3.08 11.97
C THR A 46 5.36 2.05 12.95
N GLY A 47 6.14 1.10 12.45
CA GLY A 47 6.82 0.10 13.27
C GLY A 47 5.94 -1.05 13.75
N ILE A 48 4.76 -1.23 13.14
CA ILE A 48 3.86 -2.37 13.41
C ILE A 48 3.44 -3.03 12.10
N GLY A 49 3.28 -4.33 12.11
CA GLY A 49 2.75 -5.18 11.06
C GLY A 49 2.38 -6.52 11.63
N GLY A 50 2.00 -7.46 10.79
CA GLY A 50 1.62 -8.79 11.24
C GLY A 50 1.88 -9.85 10.20
N LEU A 51 1.87 -11.09 10.69
CA LEU A 51 1.98 -12.29 9.90
C LEU A 51 0.89 -13.27 10.33
N TYR A 52 0.01 -13.62 9.41
CA TYR A 52 -0.88 -14.76 9.57
C TYR A 52 -0.19 -16.01 9.04
N VAL A 53 -0.30 -17.09 9.77
CA VAL A 53 0.19 -18.42 9.37
C VAL A 53 -0.94 -19.42 9.61
N ARG A 54 -1.36 -20.12 8.57
CA ARG A 54 -2.38 -21.16 8.67
C ARG A 54 -1.89 -22.30 9.56
N GLU A 55 -2.77 -22.87 10.36
CA GLU A 55 -2.48 -24.05 11.18
C GLU A 55 -1.93 -25.20 10.31
N GLY A 56 -0.91 -25.87 10.82
CA GLY A 56 -0.19 -26.92 10.09
C GLY A 56 0.90 -26.45 9.15
N ILE A 57 1.06 -25.15 8.92
CA ILE A 57 2.21 -24.60 8.19
C ILE A 57 3.35 -24.32 9.18
N GLU A 58 4.51 -24.88 8.91
CA GLU A 58 5.72 -24.65 9.70
C GLU A 58 6.64 -23.65 9.01
N ILE A 59 6.86 -22.49 9.69
CA ILE A 59 7.86 -21.51 9.30
C ILE A 59 9.02 -21.60 10.30
N ARG A 60 10.23 -21.85 9.79
CA ARG A 60 11.43 -21.84 10.61
C ARG A 60 11.80 -20.41 10.98
N HIS A 61 12.04 -20.15 12.27
CA HIS A 61 12.58 -18.86 12.69
C HIS A 61 13.99 -18.65 12.11
N THR A 62 14.26 -17.44 11.68
CA THR A 62 15.59 -17.00 11.19
C THR A 62 16.31 -16.12 12.19
N ARG A 63 15.62 -15.76 13.26
CA ARG A 63 16.14 -14.94 14.36
C ARG A 63 15.70 -15.55 15.68
N ALA A 64 16.46 -15.33 16.73
CA ALA A 64 16.18 -15.81 18.07
C ALA A 64 16.47 -14.69 19.08
N GLY A 65 15.74 -14.69 20.19
CA GLY A 65 15.93 -13.73 21.27
C GLY A 65 14.95 -13.98 22.41
N GLY A 66 15.03 -13.18 23.45
CA GLY A 66 14.07 -13.25 24.56
C GLY A 66 12.67 -12.92 24.10
N THR A 67 11.70 -13.71 24.52
CA THR A 67 10.27 -13.53 24.17
C THR A 67 9.46 -12.92 25.31
N GLY A 68 10.08 -12.68 26.47
CA GLY A 68 9.41 -12.23 27.70
C GLY A 68 8.60 -13.31 28.43
N VAL A 69 8.57 -14.55 27.90
CA VAL A 69 7.88 -15.71 28.51
C VAL A 69 8.81 -16.87 28.66
N ARG A 70 8.53 -17.77 29.65
CA ARG A 70 9.29 -19.00 29.91
C ARG A 70 10.80 -18.78 30.05
N SER A 71 11.21 -17.83 30.87
CA SER A 71 12.59 -17.36 31.02
C SER A 71 13.60 -18.46 31.44
N ALA A 72 13.15 -19.60 31.94
CA ALA A 72 13.99 -20.73 32.27
C ALA A 72 14.43 -21.59 31.06
N ILE A 73 13.77 -21.43 29.90
CA ILE A 73 14.11 -22.15 28.68
C ILE A 73 15.31 -21.47 28.03
N ARG A 74 16.37 -22.23 27.73
CA ARG A 74 17.64 -21.72 27.21
C ARG A 74 17.66 -21.54 25.67
N THR A 75 16.68 -22.12 24.97
CA THR A 75 16.55 -22.08 23.51
C THR A 75 15.38 -21.23 23.13
N HIS A 76 15.36 -20.77 21.88
CA HIS A 76 14.19 -20.06 21.33
C HIS A 76 12.95 -20.96 21.33
N LEU A 77 11.79 -20.40 21.65
CA LEU A 77 10.54 -21.16 21.73
C LEU A 77 10.09 -21.65 20.35
N GLY A 78 9.66 -22.91 20.29
CA GLY A 78 9.26 -23.55 19.03
C GLY A 78 7.78 -23.40 18.67
N GLU A 79 6.93 -22.96 19.61
CA GLU A 79 5.50 -22.80 19.40
C GLU A 79 5.13 -21.40 18.89
N TYR A 80 4.08 -21.30 18.06
CA TYR A 80 3.50 -20.02 17.68
C TYR A 80 2.75 -19.36 18.86
N PRO A 81 2.73 -18.03 18.94
CA PRO A 81 3.38 -17.07 18.04
C PRO A 81 4.87 -16.87 18.35
N PHE A 82 5.38 -17.36 19.49
CA PHE A 82 6.73 -17.08 20.00
C PHE A 82 7.84 -17.55 19.07
N ARG A 83 7.59 -18.58 18.25
CA ARG A 83 8.53 -19.07 17.23
C ARG A 83 9.03 -17.96 16.31
N LEU A 84 8.20 -16.98 15.98
CA LEU A 84 8.52 -15.90 15.04
C LEU A 84 8.69 -14.54 15.73
N GLU A 85 8.50 -14.47 17.05
CA GLU A 85 8.60 -13.26 17.85
C GLU A 85 9.89 -13.24 18.67
N TYR A 86 10.52 -12.08 18.80
CA TYR A 86 11.68 -11.86 19.65
C TYR A 86 11.73 -10.41 20.12
N GLY A 87 12.22 -10.21 21.34
CA GLY A 87 12.23 -8.92 22.01
C GLY A 87 10.89 -8.55 22.65
N THR A 88 10.83 -7.36 23.23
CA THR A 88 9.61 -6.80 23.80
C THR A 88 8.69 -6.33 22.70
N HIS A 89 7.43 -6.75 22.75
CA HIS A 89 6.44 -6.36 21.75
C HIS A 89 6.19 -4.85 21.75
N ASN A 90 5.97 -4.28 20.57
CA ASN A 90 5.54 -2.88 20.38
C ASN A 90 4.05 -2.73 20.78
N THR A 91 3.77 -2.73 22.07
CA THR A 91 2.40 -2.69 22.60
C THR A 91 1.65 -1.40 22.19
N VAL A 92 2.37 -0.28 22.09
CA VAL A 92 1.80 1.00 21.61
C VAL A 92 1.40 0.89 20.15
N GLY A 93 2.26 0.31 19.32
CA GLY A 93 1.96 0.05 17.90
C GLY A 93 0.78 -0.91 17.72
N ILE A 94 0.70 -1.97 18.55
CA ILE A 94 -0.43 -2.91 18.53
C ILE A 94 -1.73 -2.21 18.89
N ALA A 95 -1.75 -1.37 19.94
CA ALA A 95 -2.93 -0.61 20.34
C ALA A 95 -3.39 0.37 19.24
N GLY A 96 -2.44 1.07 18.59
CA GLY A 96 -2.73 1.97 17.47
C GLY A 96 -3.28 1.22 16.25
N LEU A 97 -2.67 0.10 15.89
CA LEU A 97 -3.16 -0.75 14.79
C LEU A 97 -4.57 -1.30 15.09
N HIS A 98 -4.82 -1.72 16.33
CA HIS A 98 -6.16 -2.16 16.76
C HIS A 98 -7.20 -1.06 16.57
N ALA A 99 -6.87 0.20 16.93
CA ALA A 99 -7.78 1.34 16.72
C ALA A 99 -8.07 1.56 15.23
N GLY A 100 -7.04 1.52 14.36
CA GLY A 100 -7.21 1.64 12.91
C GLY A 100 -8.10 0.53 12.32
N VAL A 101 -7.83 -0.72 12.66
CA VAL A 101 -8.64 -1.87 12.21
C VAL A 101 -10.08 -1.77 12.71
N ARG A 102 -10.30 -1.38 13.97
CA ARG A 102 -11.64 -1.15 14.52
C ARG A 102 -12.41 -0.08 13.75
N TRP A 103 -11.73 1.01 13.37
CA TRP A 103 -12.33 2.07 12.58
C TRP A 103 -12.75 1.56 11.19
N ILE A 104 -11.87 0.81 10.50
CA ILE A 104 -12.16 0.21 9.19
C ILE A 104 -13.36 -0.73 9.27
N LEU A 105 -13.38 -1.62 10.26
CA LEU A 105 -14.49 -2.55 10.47
C LEU A 105 -15.80 -1.83 10.76
N GLY A 106 -15.75 -0.73 11.50
CA GLY A 106 -16.93 0.10 11.81
C GLY A 106 -17.49 0.86 10.61
N ARG A 107 -16.62 1.24 9.65
CA ARG A 107 -17.05 1.91 8.40
C ARG A 107 -17.46 0.91 7.32
N GLY A 108 -16.93 -0.29 7.37
CA GLY A 108 -17.06 -1.31 6.33
C GLY A 108 -16.02 -1.15 5.23
N LEU A 109 -15.26 -2.22 4.99
CA LEU A 109 -14.16 -2.21 4.02
C LEU A 109 -14.64 -1.89 2.59
N ASP A 110 -15.74 -2.51 2.17
CA ASP A 110 -16.32 -2.30 0.83
C ASP A 110 -16.78 -0.84 0.64
N SER A 111 -17.38 -0.24 1.67
CA SER A 111 -17.81 1.16 1.65
C SER A 111 -16.61 2.13 1.54
N ILE A 112 -15.51 1.83 2.24
CA ILE A 112 -14.26 2.60 2.12
C ILE A 112 -13.70 2.46 0.72
N HIS A 113 -13.61 1.23 0.21
CA HIS A 113 -13.09 0.96 -1.12
C HIS A 113 -13.89 1.67 -2.21
N GLU A 114 -15.21 1.60 -2.17
CA GLU A 114 -16.09 2.28 -3.12
C GLU A 114 -15.89 3.80 -3.09
N TYR A 115 -15.85 4.39 -1.89
CA TYR A 115 -15.60 5.81 -1.71
C TYR A 115 -14.26 6.23 -2.32
N GLU A 116 -13.18 5.54 -1.96
CA GLU A 116 -11.84 5.82 -2.48
C GLU A 116 -11.76 5.67 -4.01
N MET A 117 -12.39 4.63 -4.57
CA MET A 117 -12.40 4.40 -6.01
C MET A 117 -13.21 5.44 -6.78
N ASN A 118 -14.27 6.01 -6.19
CA ASN A 118 -14.96 7.15 -6.78
C ASN A 118 -14.05 8.38 -6.90
N LEU A 119 -13.28 8.68 -5.85
CA LEU A 119 -12.28 9.75 -5.88
C LEU A 119 -11.17 9.48 -6.93
N VAL A 120 -10.71 8.23 -7.02
CA VAL A 120 -9.70 7.83 -8.03
C VAL A 120 -10.23 8.02 -9.44
N ARG A 121 -11.48 7.63 -9.73
CA ARG A 121 -12.08 7.82 -11.06
C ARG A 121 -12.12 9.30 -11.43
N THR A 122 -12.59 10.15 -10.52
CA THR A 122 -12.61 11.61 -10.74
C THR A 122 -11.22 12.16 -11.00
N LEU A 123 -10.23 11.75 -10.20
CA LEU A 123 -8.83 12.16 -10.38
C LEU A 123 -8.27 11.68 -11.72
N ARG A 124 -8.46 10.39 -12.05
CA ARG A 124 -7.99 9.82 -13.31
C ARG A 124 -8.55 10.56 -14.51
N ASP A 125 -9.87 10.79 -14.52
CA ASP A 125 -10.55 11.45 -15.64
C ASP A 125 -10.11 12.91 -15.78
N GLY A 126 -9.96 13.62 -14.65
CA GLY A 126 -9.42 14.97 -14.63
C GLY A 126 -7.99 15.03 -15.17
N LEU A 127 -7.09 14.18 -14.66
CA LEU A 127 -5.71 14.15 -15.13
C LEU A 127 -5.58 13.71 -16.61
N ALA A 128 -6.40 12.78 -17.06
CA ALA A 128 -6.43 12.33 -18.46
C ALA A 128 -6.82 13.44 -19.43
N SER A 129 -7.57 14.44 -18.97
CA SER A 129 -7.97 15.59 -19.79
C SER A 129 -6.87 16.65 -19.97
N ILE A 130 -5.80 16.58 -19.18
CA ILE A 130 -4.71 17.55 -19.20
C ILE A 130 -3.70 17.18 -20.29
N PRO A 131 -3.46 18.03 -21.30
CA PRO A 131 -2.47 17.74 -22.33
C PRO A 131 -1.07 17.55 -21.77
N GLY A 132 -0.39 16.46 -22.16
CA GLY A 132 0.96 16.13 -21.72
C GLY A 132 1.01 15.42 -20.36
N VAL A 133 -0.10 15.05 -19.75
CA VAL A 133 -0.13 14.12 -18.63
C VAL A 133 -0.22 12.68 -19.14
N VAL A 134 0.67 11.82 -18.66
CA VAL A 134 0.71 10.39 -18.97
C VAL A 134 0.33 9.62 -17.72
N LEU A 135 -0.75 8.84 -17.80
CA LEU A 135 -1.24 8.00 -16.70
C LEU A 135 -0.70 6.57 -16.81
N TYR A 136 -0.43 5.96 -15.67
CA TYR A 136 0.00 4.57 -15.56
C TYR A 136 -1.06 3.75 -14.78
N CYS A 137 -2.19 3.53 -15.43
CA CYS A 137 -3.31 2.73 -14.89
C CYS A 137 -4.03 2.01 -16.03
N GLN A 138 -4.87 1.04 -15.67
CA GLN A 138 -5.79 0.41 -16.61
C GLN A 138 -7.00 1.34 -16.88
N ASP A 139 -7.57 1.22 -18.08
CA ASP A 139 -8.66 2.11 -18.52
C ASP A 139 -9.92 1.95 -17.67
N ASP A 140 -10.26 0.73 -17.28
CA ASP A 140 -11.50 0.44 -16.54
C ASP A 140 -11.36 0.52 -15.00
N LEU A 141 -10.14 0.52 -14.47
CA LEU A 141 -9.85 0.48 -13.04
C LEU A 141 -10.52 -0.69 -12.28
N ALA A 142 -10.92 -1.78 -12.97
CA ALA A 142 -11.71 -2.87 -12.38
C ALA A 142 -10.99 -3.57 -11.22
N ASP A 143 -9.68 -3.80 -11.37
CA ASP A 143 -8.83 -4.45 -10.36
C ASP A 143 -7.84 -3.45 -9.73
N HIS A 144 -8.27 -2.21 -9.55
CA HIS A 144 -7.43 -1.13 -9.07
C HIS A 144 -7.64 -0.85 -7.58
N ILE A 145 -6.66 -0.25 -6.95
CA ILE A 145 -6.76 0.30 -5.60
C ILE A 145 -6.53 1.82 -5.66
N ALA A 146 -6.82 2.51 -4.58
CA ALA A 146 -6.80 3.97 -4.52
C ALA A 146 -5.38 4.57 -4.56
N VAL A 147 -4.66 4.27 -5.63
CA VAL A 147 -3.31 4.78 -5.95
C VAL A 147 -3.27 5.13 -7.43
N LEU A 148 -2.82 6.32 -7.80
CA LEU A 148 -2.70 6.73 -9.19
C LEU A 148 -1.32 7.28 -9.48
N ALA A 149 -0.62 6.70 -10.46
CA ALA A 149 0.70 7.15 -10.90
C ALA A 149 0.60 7.88 -12.26
N PHE A 150 1.36 8.95 -12.40
CA PHE A 150 1.39 9.76 -13.62
C PHE A 150 2.74 10.45 -13.81
N ASN A 151 2.97 10.99 -15.00
CA ASN A 151 4.04 11.94 -15.29
C ASN A 151 3.51 13.10 -16.12
N VAL A 152 4.25 14.21 -16.11
CA VAL A 152 4.08 15.33 -17.02
C VAL A 152 5.20 15.28 -18.05
N GLU A 153 4.87 15.24 -19.33
CA GLU A 153 5.85 15.15 -20.41
C GLU A 153 6.85 16.32 -20.36
N GLY A 154 8.13 16.00 -20.54
CA GLY A 154 9.19 16.99 -20.52
C GLY A 154 9.61 17.45 -19.12
N MET A 155 9.04 16.88 -18.04
CA MET A 155 9.37 17.23 -16.66
C MET A 155 9.81 16.00 -15.86
N ASP A 156 10.80 16.15 -15.00
CA ASP A 156 11.18 15.11 -14.04
C ASP A 156 10.10 14.97 -12.96
N ALA A 157 9.80 13.72 -12.58
CA ALA A 157 8.82 13.44 -11.52
C ALA A 157 9.14 14.14 -10.19
N ALA A 158 10.42 14.30 -9.87
CA ALA A 158 10.86 14.99 -8.65
C ALA A 158 10.52 16.48 -8.69
N ASP A 159 10.69 17.14 -9.85
CA ASP A 159 10.38 18.55 -10.01
C ASP A 159 8.87 18.79 -9.90
N VAL A 160 8.07 17.96 -10.58
CA VAL A 160 6.59 18.00 -10.45
C VAL A 160 6.16 17.79 -9.00
N GLY A 161 6.75 16.83 -8.30
CA GLY A 161 6.46 16.61 -6.88
C GLY A 161 6.84 17.76 -5.98
N THR A 162 7.96 18.44 -6.25
CA THR A 162 8.40 19.64 -5.52
C THR A 162 7.42 20.80 -5.73
N MET A 163 6.97 21.04 -6.97
CA MET A 163 5.96 22.06 -7.26
C MET A 163 4.63 21.77 -6.57
N LEU A 164 4.18 20.51 -6.60
CA LEU A 164 2.96 20.09 -5.88
C LEU A 164 3.03 20.38 -4.38
N ASP A 165 4.18 20.08 -3.76
CA ASP A 165 4.37 20.28 -2.32
C ASP A 165 4.52 21.77 -1.97
N VAL A 166 5.42 22.49 -2.65
CA VAL A 166 5.82 23.86 -2.29
C VAL A 166 4.80 24.92 -2.74
N ASP A 167 4.29 24.78 -3.97
CA ASP A 167 3.43 25.81 -4.56
C ASP A 167 1.95 25.55 -4.31
N HIS A 168 1.56 24.26 -4.13
CA HIS A 168 0.16 23.87 -3.99
C HIS A 168 -0.20 23.20 -2.67
N ASP A 169 0.79 22.94 -1.78
CA ASP A 169 0.57 22.24 -0.49
C ASP A 169 -0.10 20.87 -0.69
N ILE A 170 0.40 20.11 -1.68
CA ILE A 170 -0.09 18.78 -2.02
C ILE A 170 1.03 17.76 -1.87
N ALA A 171 0.95 16.96 -0.80
CA ALA A 171 1.90 15.87 -0.58
C ALA A 171 1.69 14.73 -1.57
N CYS A 172 2.76 14.33 -2.26
CA CYS A 172 2.77 13.18 -3.16
C CYS A 172 4.06 12.37 -2.97
N ARG A 173 4.12 11.22 -3.61
CA ARG A 173 5.38 10.48 -3.67
C ARG A 173 5.93 10.48 -5.09
N THR A 174 7.25 10.68 -5.23
CA THR A 174 7.96 10.64 -6.51
C THR A 174 8.99 9.51 -6.53
N GLY A 175 9.42 9.11 -7.72
CA GLY A 175 10.47 8.13 -7.94
C GLY A 175 9.99 6.72 -8.28
N LEU A 176 10.76 5.70 -7.88
CA LEU A 176 10.52 4.30 -8.28
C LEU A 176 9.52 3.53 -7.40
N HIS A 177 8.95 4.15 -6.37
CA HIS A 177 7.89 3.59 -5.51
C HIS A 177 8.19 2.20 -4.91
N CYS A 178 9.47 1.86 -4.70
CA CYS A 178 9.94 0.53 -4.28
C CYS A 178 9.62 -0.59 -5.31
N ALA A 179 9.44 -0.25 -6.58
CA ALA A 179 9.04 -1.15 -7.65
C ALA A 179 9.92 -0.95 -8.93
N PRO A 180 11.25 -1.11 -8.85
CA PRO A 180 12.15 -0.80 -9.96
C PRO A 180 11.82 -1.60 -11.23
N LEU A 181 11.45 -2.87 -11.11
CA LEU A 181 11.11 -3.72 -12.25
C LEU A 181 9.86 -3.23 -13.00
N VAL A 182 8.88 -2.67 -12.29
CA VAL A 182 7.70 -2.05 -12.92
C VAL A 182 8.12 -0.83 -13.74
N HIS A 183 9.01 0.00 -13.19
CA HIS A 183 9.53 1.18 -13.90
C HIS A 183 10.44 0.82 -15.09
N GLU A 184 11.12 -0.33 -15.05
CA GLU A 184 11.83 -0.87 -16.21
C GLU A 184 10.84 -1.23 -17.34
N GLN A 185 9.77 -1.94 -17.02
CA GLN A 185 8.73 -2.33 -17.98
C GLN A 185 7.99 -1.13 -18.57
N LEU A 186 7.70 -0.12 -17.75
CA LEU A 186 7.05 1.11 -18.17
C LEU A 186 8.00 2.09 -18.91
N GLY A 187 9.31 1.80 -18.93
CA GLY A 187 10.32 2.68 -19.54
C GLY A 187 10.58 3.98 -18.78
N THR A 188 10.08 4.10 -17.54
CA THR A 188 10.15 5.31 -16.73
C THR A 188 11.42 5.46 -15.88
N ILE A 189 12.32 4.48 -15.90
CA ILE A 189 13.63 4.57 -15.21
C ILE A 189 14.41 5.80 -15.68
N LYS A 190 14.41 6.07 -16.99
CA LYS A 190 15.20 7.16 -17.60
C LYS A 190 14.71 8.54 -17.15
N ILE A 191 13.44 8.68 -16.80
CA ILE A 191 12.81 9.89 -16.27
C ILE A 191 12.65 9.84 -14.74
N ARG A 192 13.45 8.98 -14.07
CA ARG A 192 13.52 8.82 -12.62
C ARG A 192 12.21 8.40 -11.95
N GLY A 193 11.36 7.65 -12.65
CA GLY A 193 10.14 7.08 -12.10
C GLY A 193 8.88 7.85 -12.44
N SER A 194 7.99 8.02 -11.49
CA SER A 194 6.72 8.72 -11.67
C SER A 194 6.31 9.52 -10.43
N VAL A 195 5.35 10.40 -10.57
CA VAL A 195 4.58 11.00 -9.48
C VAL A 195 3.46 10.04 -9.13
N ARG A 196 3.15 9.91 -7.85
CA ARG A 196 2.07 9.04 -7.38
C ARG A 196 1.23 9.72 -6.30
N PHE A 197 -0.06 9.78 -6.53
CA PHE A 197 -1.03 10.07 -5.50
C PHE A 197 -1.52 8.78 -4.83
N GLY A 198 -1.69 8.83 -3.51
CA GLY A 198 -2.34 7.79 -2.73
C GLY A 198 -3.58 8.39 -2.08
N ILE A 199 -4.74 7.83 -2.40
CA ILE A 199 -6.02 8.34 -1.91
C ILE A 199 -6.46 7.45 -0.76
N GLY A 200 -6.89 8.07 0.32
CA GLY A 200 -7.36 7.41 1.52
C GLY A 200 -8.75 7.87 1.93
N PRO A 201 -9.32 7.24 2.97
CA PRO A 201 -10.71 7.48 3.39
C PRO A 201 -10.94 8.88 3.99
N PHE A 202 -9.90 9.68 4.15
CA PHE A 202 -9.95 11.06 4.66
C PHE A 202 -9.77 12.12 3.57
N ASN A 203 -9.51 11.72 2.33
CA ASN A 203 -9.52 12.65 1.21
C ASN A 203 -10.96 13.01 0.82
N THR A 204 -11.13 14.19 0.24
CA THR A 204 -12.43 14.73 -0.19
C THR A 204 -12.41 15.05 -1.69
N GLU A 205 -13.58 15.28 -2.28
CA GLU A 205 -13.70 15.74 -3.66
C GLU A 205 -12.98 17.07 -3.89
N GLU A 206 -12.96 17.95 -2.89
CA GLU A 206 -12.23 19.22 -2.94
C GLU A 206 -10.70 19.00 -3.05
N HIS A 207 -10.17 18.03 -2.29
CA HIS A 207 -8.76 17.65 -2.42
C HIS A 207 -8.44 17.12 -3.83
N ILE A 208 -9.36 16.38 -4.44
CA ILE A 208 -9.20 15.85 -5.80
C ILE A 208 -9.24 17.00 -6.84
N ALA A 209 -10.18 17.92 -6.72
CA ALA A 209 -10.26 19.08 -7.61
C ALA A 209 -8.99 19.93 -7.51
N LYS A 210 -8.52 20.24 -6.29
CA LYS A 210 -7.26 20.95 -6.06
C LYS A 210 -6.07 20.26 -6.72
N ALA A 211 -5.99 18.91 -6.64
CA ALA A 211 -4.91 18.15 -7.25
C ALA A 211 -4.95 18.20 -8.79
N ILE A 212 -6.13 18.15 -9.40
CA ILE A 212 -6.28 18.28 -10.85
C ILE A 212 -5.87 19.68 -11.33
N ASP A 213 -6.33 20.73 -10.66
CA ASP A 213 -5.98 22.11 -10.99
C ASP A 213 -4.48 22.37 -10.87
N ALA A 214 -3.85 21.89 -9.79
CA ALA A 214 -2.41 22.02 -9.59
C ALA A 214 -1.61 21.31 -10.70
N VAL A 215 -1.98 20.08 -11.07
CA VAL A 215 -1.30 19.36 -12.15
C VAL A 215 -1.52 20.07 -13.49
N ALA A 216 -2.70 20.65 -13.76
CA ALA A 216 -2.97 21.41 -14.97
C ALA A 216 -2.09 22.67 -15.06
N GLU A 217 -1.93 23.40 -13.96
CA GLU A 217 -1.04 24.55 -13.88
C GLU A 217 0.41 24.14 -14.15
N ILE A 218 0.93 23.10 -13.44
CA ILE A 218 2.29 22.60 -13.63
C ILE A 218 2.50 22.14 -15.09
N ALA A 219 1.54 21.41 -15.67
CA ALA A 219 1.64 20.94 -17.05
C ALA A 219 1.68 22.09 -18.07
N SER A 220 1.11 23.25 -17.74
CA SER A 220 1.19 24.44 -18.59
C SER A 220 2.58 25.08 -18.66
N LEU A 221 3.43 24.80 -17.65
CA LEU A 221 4.81 25.32 -17.57
C LEU A 221 5.82 24.49 -18.37
N ARG A 222 5.40 23.33 -18.92
CA ARG A 222 6.29 22.50 -19.73
C ARG A 222 6.86 23.27 -20.93
N ARG A 223 8.17 23.13 -21.13
CA ARG A 223 8.81 23.66 -22.33
C ARG A 223 8.59 22.69 -23.49
N HIS A 224 8.09 23.19 -24.58
CA HIS A 224 7.92 22.45 -25.84
C HIS A 224 9.29 22.16 -26.50
#